data_80d9cf59b3a1b9bb4980955ad0d32ec6
#
_entry.id   80d9cf59b3a1b9bb4980955ad0d32ec6
#
_cell.length_a   1.000
_cell.length_b   1.000
_cell.length_c   1.000
_cell.angle_alpha   90.00
_cell.angle_beta   90.00
_cell.angle_gamma   90.00
#
_symmetry.space_group_name_H-M   'P 1'
#
loop_
_entity.id
_entity.type
_entity.pdbx_description
1 polymer ?
#
loop_
_entity_poly.entity_id
_entity_poly.type
_entity_poly.pdbx_seq_one_letter_code
_entity_poly.pdbx_strand_id
1 'polypeptide(L)'
;TKSDLDKSNFKLFNFWASWCPPCKDEHPFLMKLNKIDKLKIYGINFKDDTKSAKKFLVDLGDPYDHLLLDETGKSSVDFGIYGIPESILIDKNLIIIKRYIGPINNKDYEEINSLVTK
;
A
#
# COMPACT_ATOMS: atom_id res chain seq x y z
N THR A 1 14.29 6.94 -2.94
CA THR A 1 15.57 6.26 -2.82
C THR A 1 15.63 5.45 -1.53
N LYS A 2 16.62 4.61 -1.43
CA LYS A 2 16.83 3.80 -0.23
C LYS A 2 17.04 4.65 1.01
N SER A 3 17.62 5.84 0.86
CA SER A 3 17.83 6.77 1.96
C SER A 3 16.53 7.41 2.46
N ASP A 4 15.47 7.38 1.66
CA ASP A 4 14.19 7.96 2.03
C ASP A 4 13.35 7.00 2.86
N LEU A 5 13.76 5.74 2.99
CA LEU A 5 13.01 4.73 3.72
C LEU A 5 13.40 4.72 5.19
N ASP A 6 12.40 4.83 6.05
CA ASP A 6 12.61 4.76 7.49
C ASP A 6 12.97 3.32 7.89
N LYS A 7 14.18 3.15 8.43
CA LYS A 7 14.69 1.84 8.83
C LYS A 7 14.13 1.33 10.15
N SER A 8 13.38 2.15 10.88
CA SER A 8 12.83 1.75 12.17
C SER A 8 11.46 1.09 12.08
N ASN A 9 10.83 1.13 10.91
CA ASN A 9 9.46 0.67 10.73
C ASN A 9 9.34 -0.44 9.67
N PHE A 10 8.31 -1.26 9.85
CA PHE A 10 7.84 -2.12 8.76
C PHE A 10 7.19 -1.24 7.70
N LYS A 11 7.17 -1.70 6.46
CA LYS A 11 6.61 -0.96 5.33
C LYS A 11 5.63 -1.83 4.58
N LEU A 12 4.50 -1.26 4.23
CA LEU A 12 3.53 -1.91 3.35
C LEU A 12 3.44 -1.10 2.07
N PHE A 13 3.84 -1.70 0.96
CA PHE A 13 3.74 -1.09 -0.35
C PHE A 13 2.42 -1.56 -0.95
N ASN A 14 1.50 -0.62 -1.14
CA ASN A 14 0.16 -0.92 -1.67
C ASN A 14 0.01 -0.30 -3.06
N PHE A 15 -0.23 -1.16 -4.05
CA PHE A 15 -0.41 -0.77 -5.45
C PHE A 15 -1.90 -0.68 -5.73
N TRP A 16 -2.37 0.51 -6.12
CA TRP A 16 -3.80 0.82 -6.20
C TRP A 16 -4.13 1.81 -7.31
N ALA A 17 -5.40 1.98 -7.59
CA ALA A 17 -5.89 3.03 -8.48
C ALA A 17 -7.32 3.40 -8.11
N SER A 18 -7.72 4.63 -8.43
CA SER A 18 -9.07 5.09 -8.14
C SER A 18 -10.13 4.38 -9.00
N TRP A 19 -9.71 3.89 -10.18
CA TRP A 19 -10.62 3.19 -11.11
C TRP A 19 -10.78 1.69 -10.79
N CYS A 20 -10.20 1.22 -9.73
CA CYS A 20 -10.12 -0.19 -9.37
C CYS A 20 -11.12 -0.52 -8.25
N PRO A 21 -12.25 -1.21 -8.53
CA PRO A 21 -13.25 -1.50 -7.49
C PRO A 21 -12.71 -2.32 -6.31
N PRO A 22 -11.92 -3.40 -6.51
CA PRO A 22 -11.35 -4.11 -5.37
C PRO A 22 -10.43 -3.24 -4.50
N CYS A 23 -9.78 -2.23 -5.08
CA CYS A 23 -8.97 -1.28 -4.31
C CYS A 23 -9.85 -0.50 -3.32
N LYS A 24 -11.07 -0.19 -3.73
CA LYS A 24 -12.03 0.48 -2.86
C LYS A 24 -12.46 -0.43 -1.72
N ASP A 25 -12.64 -1.72 -2.01
CA ASP A 25 -13.07 -2.70 -0.99
C ASP A 25 -12.01 -2.88 0.10
N GLU A 26 -10.72 -2.81 -0.24
CA GLU A 26 -9.65 -2.97 0.75
C GLU A 26 -9.40 -1.71 1.58
N HIS A 27 -9.86 -0.56 1.09
CA HIS A 27 -9.49 0.74 1.65
C HIS A 27 -9.76 0.87 3.16
N PRO A 28 -10.89 0.39 3.70
CA PRO A 28 -11.12 0.46 5.14
C PRO A 28 -10.05 -0.25 5.97
N PHE A 29 -9.49 -1.34 5.44
CA PHE A 29 -8.43 -2.08 6.14
C PHE A 29 -7.10 -1.32 6.11
N LEU A 30 -6.82 -0.62 5.00
CA LEU A 30 -5.65 0.25 4.93
C LEU A 30 -5.78 1.41 5.93
N MET A 31 -6.97 1.95 6.09
CA MET A 31 -7.21 3.00 7.08
C MET A 31 -6.97 2.50 8.51
N LYS A 32 -7.32 1.25 8.80
CA LYS A 32 -7.02 0.62 10.09
C LYS A 32 -5.52 0.39 10.26
N LEU A 33 -4.85 -0.09 9.21
CA LEU A 33 -3.41 -0.34 9.25
C LEU A 33 -2.61 0.94 9.46
N ASN A 34 -3.09 2.06 8.94
CA ASN A 34 -2.42 3.35 9.09
C ASN A 34 -2.25 3.75 10.56
N LYS A 35 -3.09 3.22 11.45
CA LYS A 35 -3.06 3.55 12.88
C LYS A 35 -1.97 2.79 13.64
N ILE A 36 -1.30 1.85 12.99
CA ILE A 36 -0.24 1.07 13.63
C ILE A 36 1.07 1.84 13.53
N ASP A 37 1.61 2.27 14.67
CA ASP A 37 2.81 3.13 14.70
C ASP A 37 4.04 2.48 14.05
N LYS A 38 4.16 1.16 14.16
CA LYS A 38 5.34 0.44 13.65
C LYS A 38 5.26 0.14 12.16
N LEU A 39 4.18 0.54 11.52
CA LEU A 39 3.95 0.29 10.09
C LEU A 39 3.82 1.60 9.35
N LYS A 40 4.56 1.76 8.24
CA LYS A 40 4.39 2.88 7.32
C LYS A 40 3.83 2.35 6.01
N ILE A 41 2.84 3.04 5.47
CA ILE A 41 2.17 2.63 4.23
C ILE A 41 2.61 3.54 3.09
N TYR A 42 3.13 2.90 2.05
CA TYR A 42 3.54 3.57 0.81
C TYR A 42 2.51 3.22 -0.25
N GLY A 43 1.78 4.22 -0.73
CA GLY A 43 0.80 4.02 -1.80
C GLY A 43 1.44 4.28 -3.15
N ILE A 44 1.38 3.29 -4.03
CA ILE A 44 1.85 3.46 -5.42
C ILE A 44 0.60 3.48 -6.30
N ASN A 45 0.30 4.66 -6.85
CA ASN A 45 -0.89 4.89 -7.65
C ASN A 45 -0.60 4.49 -9.10
N PHE A 46 -1.22 3.41 -9.54
CA PHE A 46 -0.93 2.74 -10.80
C PHE A 46 -1.84 3.24 -11.92
N LYS A 47 -1.24 3.79 -12.98
CA LYS A 47 -1.95 4.19 -14.20
C LYS A 47 -3.23 4.97 -13.94
N ASP A 48 -3.14 6.01 -13.13
CA ASP A 48 -4.30 6.81 -12.73
C ASP A 48 -4.00 8.28 -13.04
N ASP A 49 -5.04 9.11 -13.06
CA ASP A 49 -4.82 10.54 -13.13
C ASP A 49 -4.81 11.13 -11.72
N THR A 50 -4.01 12.17 -11.55
CA THR A 50 -3.78 12.79 -10.24
C THR A 50 -5.09 13.30 -9.62
N LYS A 51 -5.98 13.87 -10.44
CA LYS A 51 -7.24 14.43 -9.96
C LYS A 51 -8.15 13.36 -9.39
N SER A 52 -8.31 12.24 -10.11
CA SER A 52 -9.14 11.12 -9.67
C SER A 52 -8.54 10.43 -8.44
N ALA A 53 -7.21 10.28 -8.40
CA ALA A 53 -6.52 9.71 -7.26
C ALA A 53 -6.75 10.57 -6.00
N LYS A 54 -6.59 11.87 -6.11
CA LYS A 54 -6.82 12.80 -5.00
C LYS A 54 -8.27 12.76 -4.52
N LYS A 55 -9.22 12.73 -5.45
CA LYS A 55 -10.64 12.65 -5.10
C LYS A 55 -10.94 11.37 -4.32
N PHE A 56 -10.39 10.25 -4.75
CA PHE A 56 -10.55 8.96 -4.05
C PHE A 56 -10.09 9.08 -2.59
N LEU A 57 -8.92 9.68 -2.36
CA LEU A 57 -8.38 9.82 -1.01
C LEU A 57 -9.14 10.84 -0.16
N VAL A 58 -9.68 11.89 -0.76
CA VAL A 58 -10.54 12.85 -0.05
C VAL A 58 -11.84 12.17 0.38
N ASP A 59 -12.46 11.40 -0.52
CA ASP A 59 -13.75 10.78 -0.26
C ASP A 59 -13.66 9.61 0.73
N LEU A 60 -12.60 8.81 0.66
CA LEU A 60 -12.48 7.56 1.43
C LEU A 60 -11.45 7.62 2.55
N GLY A 61 -10.66 8.67 2.62
CA GLY A 61 -9.57 8.83 3.58
C GLY A 61 -8.22 8.49 2.96
N ASP A 62 -7.16 9.05 3.54
CA ASP A 62 -5.80 8.87 3.04
C ASP A 62 -4.99 8.04 4.04
N PRO A 63 -4.79 6.74 3.78
CA PRO A 63 -4.03 5.86 4.67
C PRO A 63 -2.53 5.91 4.43
N TYR A 64 -2.08 6.65 3.40
CA TYR A 64 -0.70 6.57 2.94
C TYR A 64 0.18 7.58 3.66
N ASP A 65 1.29 7.09 4.22
CA ASP A 65 2.33 7.96 4.77
C ASP A 65 3.13 8.60 3.64
N HIS A 66 3.26 7.87 2.54
CA HIS A 66 3.92 8.37 1.33
C HIS A 66 3.11 7.93 0.12
N LEU A 67 2.90 8.85 -0.81
CA LEU A 67 2.17 8.57 -2.04
C LEU A 67 3.08 8.78 -3.25
N LEU A 68 3.18 7.75 -4.08
CA LEU A 68 3.95 7.79 -5.32
C LEU A 68 3.00 7.62 -6.49
N LEU A 69 3.19 8.44 -7.53
CA LEU A 69 2.39 8.37 -8.74
C LEU A 69 3.14 7.62 -9.82
N ASP A 70 2.57 6.51 -10.29
CA ASP A 70 3.14 5.69 -11.35
C ASP A 70 2.24 5.78 -12.58
N GLU A 71 2.31 6.90 -13.28
CA GLU A 71 1.38 7.25 -14.36
C GLU A 71 1.37 6.23 -15.50
N THR A 72 2.53 5.70 -15.87
CA THR A 72 2.64 4.73 -16.96
C THR A 72 2.51 3.29 -16.50
N GLY A 73 2.64 3.05 -15.20
CA GLY A 73 2.66 1.71 -14.63
C GLY A 73 4.02 1.03 -14.72
N LYS A 74 5.03 1.71 -15.27
CA LYS A 74 6.35 1.13 -15.48
C LYS A 74 7.01 0.71 -14.17
N SER A 75 6.96 1.58 -13.16
CA SER A 75 7.58 1.28 -11.86
C SER A 75 6.94 0.07 -11.20
N SER A 76 5.61 -0.04 -11.29
CA SER A 76 4.89 -1.19 -10.72
C SER A 76 5.26 -2.49 -11.44
N VAL A 77 5.33 -2.45 -12.77
CA VAL A 77 5.74 -3.62 -13.57
C VAL A 77 7.18 -4.02 -13.23
N ASP A 78 8.09 -3.05 -13.13
CA ASP A 78 9.48 -3.31 -12.75
C ASP A 78 9.58 -3.93 -11.35
N PHE A 79 8.61 -3.63 -10.47
CA PHE A 79 8.52 -4.19 -9.13
C PHE A 79 7.91 -5.60 -9.11
N GLY A 80 7.45 -6.08 -10.27
CA GLY A 80 6.85 -7.41 -10.39
C GLY A 80 5.34 -7.43 -10.21
N ILE A 81 4.68 -6.28 -10.33
CA ILE A 81 3.23 -6.16 -10.17
C ILE A 81 2.55 -6.32 -11.53
N TYR A 82 1.62 -7.26 -11.62
CA TYR A 82 0.89 -7.52 -12.87
C TYR A 82 -0.60 -7.19 -12.78
N GLY A 83 -1.08 -6.85 -11.61
CA GLY A 83 -2.47 -6.47 -11.40
C GLY A 83 -2.60 -5.73 -10.09
N ILE A 84 -3.75 -5.08 -9.88
CA ILE A 84 -4.04 -4.34 -8.65
C ILE A 84 -5.40 -4.76 -8.10
N PRO A 85 -5.61 -4.66 -6.78
CA PRO A 85 -4.61 -4.23 -5.80
C PRO A 85 -3.63 -5.35 -5.47
N GLU A 86 -2.44 -4.95 -5.09
CA GLU A 86 -1.42 -5.87 -4.58
C GLU A 86 -0.66 -5.14 -3.49
N SER A 87 -0.27 -5.86 -2.44
CA SER A 87 0.47 -5.25 -1.32
C SER A 87 1.67 -6.10 -0.96
N ILE A 88 2.77 -5.45 -0.63
CA ILE A 88 4.02 -6.12 -0.26
C ILE A 88 4.44 -5.63 1.11
N LEU A 89 4.52 -6.56 2.08
CA LEU A 89 4.97 -6.24 3.44
C LEU A 89 6.47 -6.47 3.53
N ILE A 90 7.18 -5.44 3.98
CA ILE A 90 8.64 -5.42 4.05
C ILE A 90 9.05 -5.09 5.48
N ASP A 91 10.04 -5.80 6.02
CA ASP A 91 10.51 -5.59 7.38
C ASP A 91 11.49 -4.41 7.47
N LYS A 92 11.99 -4.16 8.68
CA LYS A 92 12.92 -3.05 8.96
C LYS A 92 14.22 -3.14 8.17
N ASN A 93 14.60 -4.34 7.75
CA ASN A 93 15.84 -4.58 7.02
C ASN A 93 15.61 -4.64 5.50
N LEU A 94 14.43 -4.22 5.05
CA LEU A 94 14.04 -4.20 3.64
C LEU A 94 13.92 -5.60 3.04
N ILE A 95 13.60 -6.59 3.88
CA ILE A 95 13.35 -7.98 3.44
C ILE A 95 11.84 -8.14 3.24
N ILE A 96 11.45 -8.67 2.08
CA ILE A 96 10.04 -8.95 1.81
C ILE A 96 9.57 -10.09 2.70
N ILE A 97 8.55 -9.81 3.52
CA ILE A 97 7.95 -10.80 4.41
C ILE A 97 6.86 -11.57 3.68
N LYS A 98 5.96 -10.84 3.01
CA LYS A 98 4.83 -11.45 2.36
C LYS A 98 4.26 -10.54 1.27
N ARG A 99 3.71 -11.16 0.23
CA ARG A 99 3.00 -10.48 -0.85
C ARG A 99 1.53 -10.86 -0.76
N TYR A 100 0.67 -9.85 -0.77
CA TYR A 100 -0.79 -10.02 -0.74
C TYR A 100 -1.32 -9.70 -2.12
N ILE A 101 -1.79 -10.71 -2.83
CA ILE A 101 -2.36 -10.56 -4.17
C ILE A 101 -3.88 -10.42 -4.02
N GLY A 102 -4.43 -9.34 -4.57
CA GLY A 102 -5.84 -9.01 -4.39
C GLY A 102 -6.07 -8.09 -3.20
N PRO A 103 -7.33 -7.77 -2.91
CA PRO A 103 -7.65 -6.81 -1.84
C PRO A 103 -7.33 -7.36 -0.45
N ILE A 104 -6.78 -6.49 0.39
CA ILE A 104 -6.55 -6.78 1.81
C ILE A 104 -7.92 -6.96 2.47
N ASN A 105 -8.10 -8.08 3.16
CA ASN A 105 -9.31 -8.37 3.92
C ASN A 105 -9.02 -8.37 5.41
N ASN A 106 -10.02 -8.68 6.23
CA ASN A 106 -9.83 -8.67 7.69
C ASN A 106 -8.78 -9.66 8.15
N LYS A 107 -8.72 -10.83 7.54
CA LYS A 107 -7.71 -11.85 7.87
C LYS A 107 -6.30 -11.33 7.59
N ASP A 108 -6.12 -10.70 6.44
CA ASP A 108 -4.83 -10.11 6.07
C ASP A 108 -4.46 -8.97 7.02
N TYR A 109 -5.42 -8.13 7.38
CA TYR A 109 -5.21 -7.06 8.34
C TYR A 109 -4.71 -7.62 9.69
N GLU A 110 -5.37 -8.64 10.19
CA GLU A 110 -4.99 -9.24 11.47
C GLU A 110 -3.59 -9.87 11.41
N GLU A 111 -3.26 -10.52 10.29
CA GLU A 111 -1.93 -11.10 10.10
C GLU A 111 -0.85 -10.01 10.09
N ILE A 112 -1.06 -8.94 9.34
CA ILE A 112 -0.11 -7.83 9.27
C ILE A 112 0.07 -7.20 10.65
N ASN A 113 -1.03 -6.94 11.34
CA ASN A 113 -0.98 -6.36 12.68
C ASN A 113 -0.16 -7.25 13.62
N SER A 114 -0.38 -8.55 13.58
CA SER A 114 0.36 -9.50 14.41
C SER A 114 1.86 -9.52 14.08
N LEU A 115 2.20 -9.50 12.79
CA LEU A 115 3.60 -9.53 12.35
C LEU A 115 4.36 -8.28 12.75
N VAL A 116 3.74 -7.11 12.67
CA VAL A 116 4.45 -5.86 12.91
C VAL A 116 4.45 -5.42 14.38
N THR A 117 3.57 -5.99 15.20
CA THR A 117 3.47 -5.61 16.62
C THR A 117 4.10 -6.61 17.57
N LYS A 118 4.72 -7.66 17.07
CA LYS A 118 5.45 -8.63 17.90
C LYS A 118 6.58 -7.98 18.65
#